data_25f86dcc9cb8b9d68d98afd1305782df
#
_entry.id   25f86dcc9cb8b9d68d98afd1305782df
#
_cell.length_a   1.000
_cell.length_b   1.000
_cell.length_c   1.000
_cell.angle_alpha   90.00
_cell.angle_beta   90.00
_cell.angle_gamma   90.00
#
_symmetry.space_group_name_H-M   'P 1'
#
loop_
_entity.id
_entity.type
_entity.pdbx_description
1 polymer ?
#
loop_
_entity_poly.entity_id
_entity_poly.type
_entity_poly.pdbx_seq_one_letter_code
_entity_poly.pdbx_strand_id
1 'polypeptide(L)'
;MTIRIATFNTENLFRRPKVFRLPGDKQRREILSDYSKLISLLEKKTYDDKTKERIAELLKKHRVHDSRKDRPFFVNETRGQGTLFKTRGSGEHVTFEIVAKGRSGWTGWVELVRDDLDWEVVHNTGRVIAEVDADILLVVEVEDRTTLRRFNEQVLGGDLKKTPYPYDMVIDGNDPRGIDVGILSRHPITSMRSHVFDPDPDRPGEYLFSRDCPEYEIQIGGTPLWLLGNHLKSQSGDDPELRIAQARRVASIYQSALERSPYVVVAGDLNDEPSSEAIRALLGTGLRDVMSHPEYRGAPGTHGTGTSENQKLDYLMLPPPLWDQVQHVEVERRGIWAPSTIKSFDTVTSKWNRASDHAAVYADLDL
;
A
#
# COMPACT_ATOMS: atom_id res chain seq x y z
N MET A 1 -27.78 7.30 12.47
CA MET A 1 -27.53 7.49 10.99
C MET A 1 -26.58 6.37 10.57
N THR A 2 -27.00 5.54 9.62
CA THR A 2 -26.13 4.41 9.20
C THR A 2 -24.99 4.92 8.33
N ILE A 3 -23.76 4.52 8.65
CA ILE A 3 -22.53 4.90 7.94
C ILE A 3 -21.77 3.63 7.57
N ARG A 4 -21.32 3.55 6.33
CA ARG A 4 -20.46 2.47 5.85
C ARG A 4 -19.00 2.88 5.87
N ILE A 5 -18.20 2.13 6.64
CA ILE A 5 -16.75 2.26 6.67
C ILE A 5 -16.13 1.05 5.98
N ALA A 6 -15.13 1.27 5.14
CA ALA A 6 -14.45 0.22 4.39
C ALA A 6 -12.94 0.40 4.34
N THR A 7 -12.24 -0.70 4.05
CA THR A 7 -10.82 -0.72 3.67
C THR A 7 -10.62 -1.59 2.43
N PHE A 8 -9.74 -1.16 1.53
CA PHE A 8 -9.43 -1.89 0.31
C PHE A 8 -7.98 -1.66 -0.13
N ASN A 9 -7.18 -2.74 -0.19
CA ASN A 9 -5.89 -2.73 -0.86
C ASN A 9 -6.12 -2.87 -2.36
N THR A 10 -5.71 -1.86 -3.13
CA THR A 10 -5.99 -1.72 -4.57
C THR A 10 -4.93 -2.34 -5.47
N GLU A 11 -3.93 -3.04 -4.91
CA GLU A 11 -2.82 -3.67 -5.65
C GLU A 11 -2.17 -2.68 -6.63
N ASN A 12 -1.65 -1.54 -6.10
CA ASN A 12 -1.02 -0.46 -6.88
C ASN A 12 -1.97 0.26 -7.86
N LEU A 13 -2.83 1.10 -7.32
CA LEU A 13 -3.75 1.90 -8.12
C LEU A 13 -3.00 2.79 -9.14
N PHE A 14 -3.39 2.76 -10.38
CA PHE A 14 -3.02 3.50 -11.58
C PHE A 14 -1.77 3.05 -12.31
N ARG A 15 -0.55 3.34 -11.86
CA ARG A 15 0.68 3.06 -12.61
C ARG A 15 1.49 1.99 -11.93
N ARG A 16 1.09 0.76 -12.11
CA ARG A 16 1.83 -0.38 -11.55
C ARG A 16 3.26 -0.40 -12.12
N PRO A 17 4.29 -0.48 -11.30
CA PRO A 17 5.61 -0.82 -11.80
C PRO A 17 5.58 -2.11 -12.60
N LYS A 18 6.22 -2.12 -13.78
CA LYS A 18 6.26 -3.29 -14.69
C LYS A 18 6.67 -4.59 -14.01
N VAL A 19 7.49 -4.48 -12.96
CA VAL A 19 7.94 -5.64 -12.18
C VAL A 19 6.78 -6.46 -11.60
N PHE A 20 5.66 -5.83 -11.26
CA PHE A 20 4.49 -6.54 -10.70
C PHE A 20 3.72 -7.36 -11.74
N ARG A 21 3.89 -7.08 -13.03
CA ARG A 21 3.30 -7.88 -14.12
C ARG A 21 4.10 -9.12 -14.50
N LEU A 22 5.29 -9.29 -13.95
CA LEU A 22 6.10 -10.48 -14.24
C LEU A 22 5.43 -11.74 -13.68
N PRO A 23 5.35 -12.83 -14.46
CA PRO A 23 4.58 -14.01 -14.09
C PRO A 23 5.18 -14.82 -12.93
N GLY A 24 6.47 -14.60 -12.60
CA GLY A 24 7.18 -15.38 -11.58
C GLY A 24 7.41 -14.63 -10.29
N ASP A 25 6.83 -15.08 -9.16
CA ASP A 25 7.01 -14.47 -7.85
C ASP A 25 8.48 -14.38 -7.41
N LYS A 26 9.27 -15.39 -7.73
CA LYS A 26 10.71 -15.40 -7.44
C LYS A 26 11.43 -14.27 -8.16
N GLN A 27 11.13 -14.08 -9.46
CA GLN A 27 11.74 -13.03 -10.27
C GLN A 27 11.32 -11.64 -9.76
N ARG A 28 10.05 -11.45 -9.43
CA ARG A 28 9.57 -10.18 -8.85
C ARG A 28 10.30 -9.83 -7.57
N ARG A 29 10.36 -10.77 -6.62
CA ARG A 29 11.07 -10.57 -5.34
C ARG A 29 12.54 -10.28 -5.54
N GLU A 30 13.21 -10.96 -6.47
CA GLU A 30 14.62 -10.72 -6.77
C GLU A 30 14.86 -9.29 -7.28
N ILE A 31 14.05 -8.83 -8.26
CA ILE A 31 14.16 -7.48 -8.82
C ILE A 31 13.91 -6.42 -7.76
N LEU A 32 12.87 -6.56 -6.94
CA LEU A 32 12.54 -5.62 -5.87
C LEU A 32 13.62 -5.59 -4.78
N SER A 33 14.17 -6.75 -4.42
CA SER A 33 15.32 -6.84 -3.51
C SER A 33 16.55 -6.14 -4.06
N ASP A 34 16.85 -6.33 -5.34
CA ASP A 34 17.99 -5.68 -5.99
C ASP A 34 17.77 -4.17 -6.15
N TYR A 35 16.55 -3.74 -6.42
CA TYR A 35 16.17 -2.31 -6.44
C TYR A 35 16.42 -1.66 -5.07
N SER A 36 15.93 -2.25 -3.98
CA SER A 36 16.15 -1.75 -2.63
C SER A 36 17.63 -1.73 -2.25
N LYS A 37 18.38 -2.78 -2.60
CA LYS A 37 19.84 -2.82 -2.39
C LYS A 37 20.56 -1.72 -3.14
N LEU A 38 20.17 -1.46 -4.39
CA LEU A 38 20.76 -0.40 -5.19
C LEU A 38 20.53 0.96 -4.55
N ILE A 39 19.32 1.27 -4.11
CA ILE A 39 19.01 2.51 -3.37
C ILE A 39 19.94 2.64 -2.16
N SER A 40 20.01 1.62 -1.30
CA SER A 40 20.85 1.64 -0.09
C SER A 40 22.33 1.85 -0.40
N LEU A 41 22.83 1.31 -1.52
CA LEU A 41 24.20 1.54 -1.96
C LEU A 41 24.42 2.97 -2.44
N LEU A 42 23.45 3.55 -3.14
CA LEU A 42 23.53 4.91 -3.68
C LEU A 42 23.42 5.99 -2.60
N GLU A 43 22.81 5.71 -1.46
CA GLU A 43 22.71 6.64 -0.33
C GLU A 43 24.00 6.75 0.50
N LYS A 44 24.99 5.89 0.26
CA LYS A 44 26.25 5.93 1.00
C LYS A 44 27.01 7.24 0.75
N LYS A 45 27.53 7.83 1.80
CA LYS A 45 28.34 9.07 1.73
C LYS A 45 29.57 8.90 0.85
N THR A 46 30.17 7.70 0.85
CA THR A 46 31.37 7.36 0.06
C THR A 46 31.18 6.03 -0.63
N TYR A 47 31.59 5.94 -1.90
CA TYR A 47 31.59 4.71 -2.70
C TYR A 47 33.03 4.18 -2.76
N ASP A 48 33.35 3.22 -1.89
CA ASP A 48 34.57 2.42 -1.99
C ASP A 48 34.51 1.47 -3.21
N ASP A 49 35.60 0.81 -3.52
CA ASP A 49 35.69 -0.05 -4.69
C ASP A 49 34.63 -1.18 -4.67
N LYS A 50 34.40 -1.80 -3.51
CA LYS A 50 33.39 -2.83 -3.32
C LYS A 50 31.97 -2.29 -3.55
N THR A 51 31.68 -1.09 -3.08
CA THR A 51 30.38 -0.43 -3.31
C THR A 51 30.18 -0.12 -4.79
N LYS A 52 31.22 0.43 -5.47
CA LYS A 52 31.18 0.71 -6.92
C LYS A 52 30.97 -0.54 -7.74
N GLU A 53 31.71 -1.62 -7.43
CA GLU A 53 31.55 -2.91 -8.09
C GLU A 53 30.12 -3.42 -7.97
N ARG A 54 29.57 -3.39 -6.75
CA ARG A 54 28.20 -3.86 -6.50
C ARG A 54 27.13 -3.02 -7.20
N ILE A 55 27.29 -1.69 -7.25
CA ILE A 55 26.42 -0.80 -8.03
C ILE A 55 26.49 -1.18 -9.52
N ALA A 56 27.70 -1.31 -10.09
CA ALA A 56 27.89 -1.66 -11.48
C ALA A 56 27.28 -3.02 -11.85
N GLU A 57 27.42 -4.03 -10.99
CA GLU A 57 26.80 -5.35 -11.16
C GLU A 57 25.27 -5.25 -11.26
N LEU A 58 24.62 -4.51 -10.34
CA LEU A 58 23.16 -4.34 -10.31
C LEU A 58 22.67 -3.59 -11.55
N LEU A 59 23.35 -2.52 -11.95
CA LEU A 59 23.02 -1.76 -13.17
C LEU A 59 23.14 -2.63 -14.43
N LYS A 60 24.19 -3.46 -14.51
CA LYS A 60 24.40 -4.40 -15.61
C LYS A 60 23.37 -5.51 -15.65
N LYS A 61 23.13 -6.18 -14.50
CA LYS A 61 22.15 -7.27 -14.33
C LYS A 61 20.77 -6.87 -14.85
N HIS A 62 20.34 -5.66 -14.52
CA HIS A 62 19.01 -5.14 -14.87
C HIS A 62 19.00 -4.26 -16.12
N ARG A 63 20.10 -4.26 -16.92
CA ARG A 63 20.21 -3.58 -18.22
C ARG A 63 19.79 -2.11 -18.19
N VAL A 64 20.14 -1.40 -17.14
CA VAL A 64 19.69 -0.02 -16.88
C VAL A 64 20.04 0.95 -18.01
N HIS A 65 21.09 0.68 -18.78
CA HIS A 65 21.53 1.47 -19.94
C HIS A 65 20.65 1.33 -21.20
N ASP A 66 19.84 0.27 -21.28
CA ASP A 66 19.07 -0.02 -22.50
C ASP A 66 17.63 0.47 -22.37
N SER A 67 17.39 1.68 -22.89
CA SER A 67 16.05 2.29 -22.89
C SER A 67 15.03 1.60 -23.80
N ARG A 68 15.48 0.73 -24.72
CA ARG A 68 14.64 0.03 -25.70
C ARG A 68 14.18 -1.35 -25.23
N LYS A 69 14.77 -1.86 -24.14
CA LYS A 69 14.42 -3.15 -23.55
C LYS A 69 13.61 -2.96 -22.27
N ASP A 70 12.89 -4.00 -21.89
CA ASP A 70 12.13 -4.06 -20.65
C ASP A 70 13.08 -4.12 -19.44
N ARG A 71 13.56 -2.97 -19.02
CA ARG A 71 14.30 -2.81 -17.79
C ARG A 71 13.31 -2.59 -16.63
N PRO A 72 13.54 -3.18 -15.47
CA PRO A 72 12.61 -3.02 -14.34
C PRO A 72 12.73 -1.67 -13.65
N PHE A 73 13.89 -1.02 -13.74
CA PHE A 73 14.16 0.31 -13.18
C PHE A 73 15.22 1.03 -14.00
N PHE A 74 15.33 2.33 -13.78
CA PHE A 74 16.29 3.19 -14.45
C PHE A 74 16.89 4.22 -13.47
N VAL A 75 18.01 4.83 -13.86
CA VAL A 75 18.63 5.91 -13.09
C VAL A 75 18.30 7.24 -13.77
N ASN A 76 17.68 8.14 -13.01
CA ASN A 76 17.54 9.54 -13.37
C ASN A 76 18.78 10.30 -12.92
N GLU A 77 19.42 11.01 -13.82
CA GLU A 77 20.54 11.91 -13.52
C GLU A 77 20.20 13.34 -13.96
N THR A 78 20.42 14.31 -13.08
CA THR A 78 20.25 15.71 -13.42
C THR A 78 21.46 16.17 -14.25
N ARG A 79 21.19 16.59 -15.48
CA ARG A 79 22.24 17.05 -16.41
C ARG A 79 23.07 18.19 -15.80
N GLY A 80 24.41 18.03 -15.83
CA GLY A 80 25.33 19.04 -15.31
C GLY A 80 25.55 19.02 -13.81
N GLN A 81 24.93 18.10 -13.06
CA GLN A 81 25.03 17.99 -11.59
C GLN A 81 25.77 16.72 -11.15
N GLY A 82 26.88 16.41 -11.81
CA GLY A 82 27.64 15.18 -11.62
C GLY A 82 27.05 14.00 -12.41
N THR A 83 27.78 12.90 -12.42
CA THR A 83 27.40 11.67 -13.10
C THR A 83 27.71 10.48 -12.23
N LEU A 84 26.74 9.57 -12.06
CA LEU A 84 26.94 8.34 -11.29
C LEU A 84 27.86 7.37 -12.02
N PHE A 85 27.59 7.11 -13.30
CA PHE A 85 28.30 6.11 -14.08
C PHE A 85 28.54 6.53 -15.53
N LYS A 86 29.53 5.90 -16.15
CA LYS A 86 29.73 5.90 -17.60
C LYS A 86 29.59 4.49 -18.13
N THR A 87 29.13 4.35 -19.38
CA THR A 87 29.05 3.06 -20.06
C THR A 87 30.08 2.97 -21.16
N ARG A 88 30.65 1.78 -21.35
CA ARG A 88 31.52 1.46 -22.49
C ARG A 88 31.03 0.19 -23.14
N GLY A 89 31.12 0.10 -24.47
CA GLY A 89 30.61 -1.02 -25.26
C GLY A 89 29.15 -0.87 -25.65
N SER A 90 28.57 -1.91 -26.22
CA SER A 90 27.18 -1.93 -26.67
C SER A 90 26.57 -3.32 -26.47
N GLY A 91 25.25 -3.37 -26.40
CA GLY A 91 24.47 -4.61 -26.21
C GLY A 91 24.84 -5.35 -24.93
N GLU A 92 25.14 -6.65 -25.01
CA GLU A 92 25.48 -7.51 -23.86
C GLU A 92 26.89 -7.28 -23.31
N HIS A 93 27.74 -6.61 -24.08
CA HIS A 93 29.13 -6.29 -23.69
C HIS A 93 29.29 -4.93 -23.02
N VAL A 94 28.18 -4.33 -22.60
CA VAL A 94 28.24 -3.05 -21.87
C VAL A 94 28.86 -3.26 -20.49
N THR A 95 29.83 -2.40 -20.18
CA THR A 95 30.42 -2.28 -18.84
C THR A 95 30.04 -0.93 -18.22
N PHE A 96 29.84 -0.93 -16.91
CA PHE A 96 29.56 0.26 -16.12
C PHE A 96 30.79 0.65 -15.32
N GLU A 97 31.21 1.89 -15.45
CA GLU A 97 32.25 2.51 -14.63
C GLU A 97 31.58 3.53 -13.70
N ILE A 98 31.55 3.24 -12.39
CA ILE A 98 30.99 4.17 -11.41
C ILE A 98 32.01 5.27 -11.14
N VAL A 99 31.70 6.48 -11.63
CA VAL A 99 32.62 7.63 -11.56
C VAL A 99 32.35 8.52 -10.35
N ALA A 100 31.12 8.49 -9.79
CA ALA A 100 30.83 9.19 -8.55
C ALA A 100 31.62 8.61 -7.37
N LYS A 101 32.03 9.48 -6.46
CA LYS A 101 32.78 9.10 -5.25
C LYS A 101 31.90 8.85 -4.02
N GLY A 102 30.64 9.15 -4.12
CA GLY A 102 29.63 9.03 -3.07
C GLY A 102 28.35 9.77 -3.43
N ARG A 103 27.36 9.76 -2.52
CA ARG A 103 26.03 10.36 -2.75
C ARG A 103 26.10 11.83 -3.17
N SER A 104 27.01 12.61 -2.60
CA SER A 104 27.19 14.03 -2.93
C SER A 104 27.90 14.28 -4.27
N GLY A 105 28.40 13.26 -4.94
CA GLY A 105 29.14 13.37 -6.21
C GLY A 105 28.27 13.44 -7.45
N TRP A 106 26.96 13.31 -7.33
CA TRP A 106 26.00 13.34 -8.41
C TRP A 106 24.60 13.66 -7.90
N THR A 107 23.73 14.15 -8.78
CA THR A 107 22.32 14.42 -8.45
C THR A 107 21.41 13.54 -9.29
N GLY A 108 20.60 12.74 -8.64
CA GLY A 108 19.70 11.81 -9.28
C GLY A 108 19.17 10.75 -8.33
N TRP A 109 18.38 9.84 -8.85
CA TRP A 109 17.76 8.72 -8.11
C TRP A 109 17.44 7.55 -9.03
N VAL A 110 17.13 6.40 -8.44
CA VAL A 110 16.65 5.21 -9.17
C VAL A 110 15.14 5.15 -9.07
N GLU A 111 14.48 4.78 -10.16
CA GLU A 111 13.04 4.71 -10.26
C GLU A 111 12.61 3.41 -10.95
N LEU A 112 11.56 2.77 -10.42
CA LEU A 112 10.94 1.63 -11.09
C LEU A 112 10.27 2.08 -12.39
N VAL A 113 10.47 1.32 -13.48
CA VAL A 113 9.75 1.57 -14.72
C VAL A 113 8.29 1.22 -14.51
N ARG A 114 7.41 2.19 -14.75
CA ARG A 114 5.96 2.04 -14.65
C ARG A 114 5.38 1.62 -15.99
N ASP A 115 4.32 0.82 -15.92
CA ASP A 115 3.54 0.47 -17.11
C ASP A 115 2.64 1.62 -17.54
N ASP A 116 2.13 1.52 -18.75
CA ASP A 116 1.00 2.31 -19.19
C ASP A 116 -0.24 1.95 -18.34
N LEU A 117 -1.17 2.88 -18.30
CA LEU A 117 -2.44 2.71 -17.59
C LEU A 117 -3.18 1.49 -18.16
N ASP A 118 -3.43 0.48 -17.31
CA ASP A 118 -4.31 -0.63 -17.65
C ASP A 118 -5.75 -0.26 -17.29
N TRP A 119 -6.49 0.17 -18.32
CA TRP A 119 -7.84 0.66 -18.11
C TRP A 119 -8.79 -0.40 -17.55
N GLU A 120 -8.65 -1.66 -17.92
CA GLU A 120 -9.51 -2.75 -17.41
C GLU A 120 -9.30 -2.96 -15.90
N VAL A 121 -8.04 -2.93 -15.45
CA VAL A 121 -7.71 -3.03 -14.02
C VAL A 121 -8.30 -1.86 -13.25
N VAL A 122 -8.06 -0.64 -13.74
CA VAL A 122 -8.56 0.59 -13.10
C VAL A 122 -10.08 0.62 -13.05
N HIS A 123 -10.75 0.22 -14.14
CA HIS A 123 -12.20 0.09 -14.20
C HIS A 123 -12.71 -0.93 -13.18
N ASN A 124 -12.09 -2.11 -13.09
CA ASN A 124 -12.49 -3.15 -12.15
C ASN A 124 -12.25 -2.74 -10.69
N THR A 125 -11.16 -2.02 -10.40
CA THR A 125 -10.91 -1.41 -9.08
C THR A 125 -12.03 -0.41 -8.73
N GLY A 126 -12.41 0.42 -9.70
CA GLY A 126 -13.55 1.33 -9.57
C GLY A 126 -14.87 0.60 -9.31
N ARG A 127 -15.11 -0.53 -9.97
CA ARG A 127 -16.32 -1.37 -9.73
C ARG A 127 -16.39 -1.88 -8.30
N VAL A 128 -15.26 -2.36 -7.72
CA VAL A 128 -15.25 -2.78 -6.31
C VAL A 128 -15.67 -1.62 -5.42
N ILE A 129 -15.05 -0.44 -5.59
CA ILE A 129 -15.36 0.74 -4.77
C ILE A 129 -16.82 1.18 -4.97
N ALA A 130 -17.31 1.15 -6.20
CA ALA A 130 -18.68 1.52 -6.55
C ALA A 130 -19.74 0.55 -5.99
N GLU A 131 -19.43 -0.74 -5.87
CA GLU A 131 -20.29 -1.76 -5.27
C GLU A 131 -20.29 -1.70 -3.74
N VAL A 132 -19.11 -1.47 -3.14
CA VAL A 132 -19.00 -1.26 -1.69
C VAL A 132 -19.73 0.01 -1.28
N ASP A 133 -19.63 1.08 -2.06
CA ASP A 133 -20.34 2.34 -1.88
C ASP A 133 -20.22 2.91 -0.45
N ALA A 134 -18.98 2.89 0.09
CA ALA A 134 -18.70 3.32 1.45
C ALA A 134 -18.84 4.84 1.63
N ASP A 135 -19.19 5.29 2.85
CA ASP A 135 -19.13 6.71 3.22
C ASP A 135 -17.70 7.14 3.56
N ILE A 136 -16.93 6.21 4.12
CA ILE A 136 -15.51 6.37 4.44
C ILE A 136 -14.77 5.14 3.92
N LEU A 137 -13.85 5.32 3.00
CA LEU A 137 -13.04 4.25 2.42
C LEU A 137 -11.55 4.52 2.62
N LEU A 138 -10.89 3.67 3.38
CA LEU A 138 -9.44 3.61 3.41
C LEU A 138 -8.95 2.85 2.17
N VAL A 139 -8.11 3.48 1.36
CA VAL A 139 -7.48 2.87 0.19
C VAL A 139 -6.00 2.65 0.45
N VAL A 140 -5.55 1.42 0.22
CA VAL A 140 -4.16 1.01 0.41
C VAL A 140 -3.54 0.73 -0.94
N GLU A 141 -2.25 1.00 -1.07
CA GLU A 141 -1.46 0.92 -2.31
C GLU A 141 -1.87 1.97 -3.35
N VAL A 142 -2.04 3.18 -2.92
CA VAL A 142 -2.25 4.35 -3.76
C VAL A 142 -0.93 5.05 -4.06
N GLU A 143 -0.76 5.59 -5.27
CA GLU A 143 0.47 6.26 -5.69
C GLU A 143 0.66 7.63 -5.02
N ASP A 144 -0.35 8.49 -5.11
CA ASP A 144 -0.36 9.84 -4.56
C ASP A 144 -1.78 10.41 -4.56
N ARG A 145 -1.96 11.58 -3.90
CA ARG A 145 -3.26 12.25 -3.80
C ARG A 145 -3.81 12.69 -5.16
N THR A 146 -2.96 13.14 -6.08
CA THR A 146 -3.40 13.59 -7.42
C THR A 146 -3.95 12.42 -8.22
N THR A 147 -3.30 11.27 -8.12
CA THR A 147 -3.74 10.00 -8.73
C THR A 147 -5.08 9.55 -8.16
N LEU A 148 -5.21 9.53 -6.81
CA LEU A 148 -6.46 9.17 -6.15
C LEU A 148 -7.61 10.11 -6.55
N ARG A 149 -7.38 11.43 -6.61
CA ARG A 149 -8.38 12.42 -7.05
C ARG A 149 -8.81 12.17 -8.50
N ARG A 150 -7.88 11.97 -9.42
CA ARG A 150 -8.19 11.66 -10.83
C ARG A 150 -9.01 10.38 -10.96
N PHE A 151 -8.68 9.36 -10.19
CA PHE A 151 -9.45 8.12 -10.14
C PHE A 151 -10.88 8.38 -9.65
N ASN A 152 -11.04 9.10 -8.54
CA ASN A 152 -12.32 9.48 -7.99
C ASN A 152 -13.19 10.26 -9.00
N GLU A 153 -12.62 11.28 -9.66
CA GLU A 153 -13.36 12.12 -10.60
C GLU A 153 -13.63 11.42 -11.93
N GLN A 154 -12.62 10.75 -12.51
CA GLN A 154 -12.70 10.24 -13.88
C GLN A 154 -13.21 8.80 -13.96
N VAL A 155 -12.87 7.95 -13.01
CA VAL A 155 -13.31 6.56 -13.00
C VAL A 155 -14.64 6.42 -12.27
N LEU A 156 -14.69 6.79 -10.99
CA LEU A 156 -15.95 6.69 -10.24
C LEU A 156 -17.00 7.65 -10.82
N GLY A 157 -16.68 8.92 -11.01
CA GLY A 157 -17.61 9.92 -11.54
C GLY A 157 -17.83 9.81 -13.05
N GLY A 158 -16.75 9.77 -13.82
CA GLY A 158 -16.79 9.82 -15.28
C GLY A 158 -17.25 8.52 -15.95
N ASP A 159 -16.62 7.39 -15.61
CA ASP A 159 -16.87 6.10 -16.23
C ASP A 159 -18.05 5.36 -15.56
N LEU A 160 -18.00 5.16 -14.26
CA LEU A 160 -19.00 4.40 -13.50
C LEU A 160 -20.25 5.20 -13.10
N LYS A 161 -20.28 6.51 -13.37
CA LYS A 161 -21.42 7.41 -13.10
C LYS A 161 -21.86 7.43 -11.62
N LYS A 162 -20.91 7.22 -10.71
CA LYS A 162 -21.13 7.38 -9.27
C LYS A 162 -20.84 8.82 -8.86
N THR A 163 -21.37 9.27 -7.72
CA THR A 163 -21.00 10.56 -7.15
C THR A 163 -19.58 10.49 -6.60
N PRO A 164 -18.64 11.31 -7.08
CA PRO A 164 -17.29 11.36 -6.52
C PRO A 164 -17.29 11.71 -5.04
N TYR A 165 -16.32 11.19 -4.31
CA TYR A 165 -16.10 11.58 -2.92
C TYR A 165 -15.62 13.02 -2.83
N PRO A 166 -16.25 13.88 -2.03
CA PRO A 166 -15.84 15.28 -1.91
C PRO A 166 -14.51 15.48 -1.19
N TYR A 167 -14.08 14.51 -0.39
CA TYR A 167 -12.85 14.59 0.40
C TYR A 167 -11.93 13.42 0.06
N ASP A 168 -10.69 13.74 -0.27
CA ASP A 168 -9.62 12.78 -0.55
C ASP A 168 -8.31 13.22 0.10
N MET A 169 -7.53 12.27 0.61
CA MET A 169 -6.20 12.53 1.15
C MET A 169 -5.29 11.30 0.96
N VAL A 170 -4.02 11.56 0.69
CA VAL A 170 -2.92 10.59 0.72
C VAL A 170 -1.74 11.29 1.37
N ILE A 171 -1.03 10.60 2.23
CA ILE A 171 0.25 11.06 2.80
C ILE A 171 1.33 10.16 2.23
N ASP A 172 2.30 10.76 1.51
CA ASP A 172 3.42 10.02 0.94
C ASP A 172 4.27 9.43 2.06
N GLY A 173 4.53 8.13 1.97
CA GLY A 173 5.32 7.38 2.94
C GLY A 173 6.80 7.29 2.57
N ASN A 174 7.51 6.42 3.28
CA ASN A 174 8.94 6.16 3.07
C ASN A 174 9.21 5.00 2.09
N ASP A 175 8.18 4.39 1.51
CA ASP A 175 8.36 3.26 0.60
C ASP A 175 8.83 3.76 -0.78
N PRO A 176 10.05 3.38 -1.21
CA PRO A 176 10.61 3.85 -2.48
C PRO A 176 9.84 3.35 -3.72
N ARG A 177 8.87 2.46 -3.53
CA ARG A 177 7.98 2.00 -4.61
C ARG A 177 6.86 3.00 -4.91
N GLY A 178 6.62 3.99 -4.02
CA GLY A 178 5.55 4.98 -4.14
C GLY A 178 4.18 4.29 -4.01
N ILE A 179 3.98 3.55 -2.93
CA ILE A 179 2.71 2.93 -2.55
C ILE A 179 2.34 3.38 -1.15
N ASP A 180 1.23 4.06 -1.04
CA ASP A 180 0.85 4.77 0.16
C ASP A 180 -0.56 4.42 0.62
N VAL A 181 -0.95 5.01 1.74
CA VAL A 181 -2.27 4.86 2.35
C VAL A 181 -3.06 6.15 2.14
N GLY A 182 -4.23 6.02 1.57
CA GLY A 182 -5.12 7.13 1.29
C GLY A 182 -6.53 6.92 1.83
N ILE A 183 -7.32 7.96 1.77
CA ILE A 183 -8.72 7.96 2.18
C ILE A 183 -9.59 8.69 1.16
N LEU A 184 -10.77 8.13 0.91
CA LEU A 184 -11.91 8.76 0.26
C LEU A 184 -13.04 8.90 1.28
N SER A 185 -13.63 10.08 1.42
CA SER A 185 -14.69 10.30 2.41
C SER A 185 -15.82 11.17 1.84
N ARG A 186 -17.06 10.85 2.20
CA ARG A 186 -18.24 11.69 1.99
C ARG A 186 -18.38 12.74 3.09
N HIS A 187 -17.69 12.55 4.21
CA HIS A 187 -17.70 13.42 5.37
C HIS A 187 -16.43 14.26 5.43
N PRO A 188 -16.47 15.50 5.97
CA PRO A 188 -15.30 16.34 6.09
C PRO A 188 -14.14 15.70 6.85
N ILE A 189 -12.94 15.74 6.29
CA ILE A 189 -11.70 15.43 6.99
C ILE A 189 -11.20 16.73 7.58
N THR A 190 -11.25 16.85 8.91
CA THR A 190 -11.00 18.11 9.64
C THR A 190 -9.61 18.20 10.25
N SER A 191 -8.96 17.06 10.47
CA SER A 191 -7.60 16.99 10.98
C SER A 191 -6.91 15.75 10.45
N MET A 192 -5.59 15.79 10.41
CA MET A 192 -4.77 14.64 10.13
C MET A 192 -3.44 14.73 10.89
N ARG A 193 -2.91 13.56 11.23
CA ARG A 193 -1.60 13.41 11.83
C ARG A 193 -0.85 12.30 11.15
N SER A 194 0.43 12.51 10.88
CA SER A 194 1.33 11.53 10.25
C SER A 194 2.28 10.93 11.28
N HIS A 195 2.64 9.69 11.11
CA HIS A 195 3.65 8.94 11.85
C HIS A 195 4.81 8.49 10.95
N VAL A 196 4.92 9.06 9.75
CA VAL A 196 5.92 8.70 8.73
C VAL A 196 7.36 8.88 9.22
N PHE A 197 7.59 9.77 10.18
CA PHE A 197 8.91 10.04 10.77
C PHE A 197 9.09 9.42 12.16
N ASP A 198 8.20 8.54 12.59
CA ASP A 198 8.41 7.83 13.86
C ASP A 198 9.69 6.98 13.76
N PRO A 199 10.65 7.14 14.69
CA PRO A 199 11.89 6.40 14.62
C PRO A 199 11.68 4.92 14.92
N ASP A 200 12.44 4.06 14.25
CA ASP A 200 12.50 2.65 14.60
C ASP A 200 13.34 2.49 15.89
N PRO A 201 12.77 1.96 16.98
CA PRO A 201 13.50 1.84 18.25
C PRO A 201 14.65 0.83 18.18
N ASP A 202 14.57 -0.15 17.28
CA ASP A 202 15.54 -1.23 17.15
C ASP A 202 16.57 -0.96 16.03
N ARG A 203 16.34 0.06 15.18
CA ARG A 203 17.19 0.43 14.04
C ARG A 203 17.53 1.92 14.06
N PRO A 204 18.55 2.34 14.80
CA PRO A 204 18.91 3.76 14.90
C PRO A 204 19.15 4.41 13.54
N GLY A 205 18.43 5.51 13.28
CA GLY A 205 18.53 6.27 12.03
C GLY A 205 17.57 5.80 10.93
N GLU A 206 16.75 4.80 11.19
CA GLU A 206 15.66 4.36 10.31
C GLU A 206 14.29 4.81 10.84
N TYR A 207 13.30 4.91 9.96
CA TYR A 207 11.91 5.14 10.32
C TYR A 207 11.17 3.81 10.46
N LEU A 208 10.27 3.73 11.44
CA LEU A 208 9.52 2.53 11.75
C LEU A 208 8.52 2.18 10.63
N PHE A 209 7.86 3.19 10.08
CA PHE A 209 6.85 3.00 9.04
C PHE A 209 7.45 3.23 7.65
N SER A 210 7.41 2.22 6.77
CA SER A 210 7.69 2.40 5.34
C SER A 210 6.50 3.06 4.63
N ARG A 211 5.28 2.73 4.98
CA ARG A 211 4.07 3.45 4.61
C ARG A 211 3.52 4.05 5.89
N ASP A 212 3.04 5.29 5.82
CA ASP A 212 2.56 5.99 7.02
C ASP A 212 1.46 5.22 7.76
N CYS A 213 1.27 5.54 9.04
CA CYS A 213 0.07 5.26 9.81
C CYS A 213 -0.69 6.58 10.02
N PRO A 214 -1.37 7.13 8.98
CA PRO A 214 -2.08 8.38 9.13
C PRO A 214 -3.27 8.25 10.07
N GLU A 215 -3.45 9.25 10.94
CA GLU A 215 -4.65 9.45 11.72
C GLU A 215 -5.52 10.48 10.99
N TYR A 216 -6.72 10.12 10.56
CA TYR A 216 -7.69 11.04 9.96
C TYR A 216 -8.85 11.29 10.91
N GLU A 217 -9.15 12.56 11.22
CA GLU A 217 -10.37 12.98 11.90
C GLU A 217 -11.47 13.27 10.88
N ILE A 218 -12.58 12.57 11.00
CA ILE A 218 -13.71 12.66 10.08
C ILE A 218 -14.94 13.10 10.87
N GLN A 219 -15.59 14.19 10.45
CA GLN A 219 -16.76 14.74 11.12
C GLN A 219 -18.06 14.13 10.60
N ILE A 220 -18.71 13.34 11.42
CA ILE A 220 -19.97 12.66 11.10
C ILE A 220 -21.09 13.29 11.93
N GLY A 221 -21.93 14.13 11.32
CA GLY A 221 -23.05 14.74 12.03
C GLY A 221 -22.68 15.51 13.31
N GLY A 222 -21.43 16.02 13.37
CA GLY A 222 -20.90 16.68 14.58
C GLY A 222 -20.10 15.77 15.54
N THR A 223 -20.06 14.47 15.27
CA THR A 223 -19.28 13.49 16.05
C THR A 223 -17.95 13.23 15.35
N PRO A 224 -16.78 13.41 16.01
CA PRO A 224 -15.48 13.10 15.44
C PRO A 224 -15.21 11.58 15.51
N LEU A 225 -15.01 10.97 14.34
CA LEU A 225 -14.49 9.62 14.20
C LEU A 225 -13.03 9.71 13.74
N TRP A 226 -12.15 8.97 14.39
CA TRP A 226 -10.75 8.86 13.99
C TRP A 226 -10.52 7.55 13.26
N LEU A 227 -9.87 7.62 12.10
CA LEU A 227 -9.46 6.45 11.32
C LEU A 227 -7.94 6.40 11.23
N LEU A 228 -7.34 5.35 11.75
CA LEU A 228 -5.93 5.02 11.66
C LEU A 228 -5.72 4.10 10.47
N GLY A 229 -5.12 4.61 9.40
CA GLY A 229 -4.86 3.84 8.19
C GLY A 229 -3.54 3.09 8.27
N ASN A 230 -3.50 1.85 7.77
CA ASN A 230 -2.33 1.00 7.89
C ASN A 230 -2.03 0.22 6.63
N HIS A 231 -0.73 0.11 6.32
CA HIS A 231 -0.19 -0.89 5.43
C HIS A 231 1.14 -1.39 6.02
N LEU A 232 1.07 -2.41 6.87
CA LEU A 232 2.22 -2.89 7.60
C LEU A 232 3.20 -3.64 6.69
N LYS A 233 4.37 -3.94 7.22
CA LYS A 233 5.43 -4.67 6.50
C LYS A 233 4.92 -5.99 5.95
N SER A 234 5.10 -6.21 4.64
CA SER A 234 4.62 -7.43 3.99
C SER A 234 5.42 -8.66 4.41
N GLN A 235 4.78 -9.82 4.35
CA GLN A 235 5.42 -11.12 4.64
C GLN A 235 6.50 -11.48 3.63
N SER A 236 6.48 -10.91 2.42
CA SER A 236 7.42 -11.23 1.35
C SER A 236 8.88 -10.77 1.61
N GLY A 237 9.10 -9.96 2.62
CA GLY A 237 10.41 -9.39 2.95
C GLY A 237 11.14 -10.08 4.10
N ASP A 238 10.57 -11.17 4.67
CA ASP A 238 11.12 -11.95 5.80
C ASP A 238 11.61 -11.08 6.98
N ASP A 239 10.77 -10.12 7.40
CA ASP A 239 11.01 -9.21 8.51
C ASP A 239 9.78 -9.12 9.42
N PRO A 240 9.44 -10.21 10.14
CA PRO A 240 8.28 -10.24 11.03
C PRO A 240 8.46 -9.30 12.24
N GLU A 241 9.69 -9.10 12.71
CA GLU A 241 10.00 -8.23 13.83
C GLU A 241 9.58 -6.78 13.56
N LEU A 242 9.88 -6.27 12.37
CA LEU A 242 9.45 -4.94 11.96
C LEU A 242 7.92 -4.82 11.93
N ARG A 243 7.21 -5.83 11.40
CA ARG A 243 5.74 -5.83 11.37
C ARG A 243 5.14 -5.83 12.77
N ILE A 244 5.72 -6.62 13.69
CA ILE A 244 5.32 -6.65 15.11
C ILE A 244 5.57 -5.28 15.76
N ALA A 245 6.73 -4.67 15.53
CA ALA A 245 7.06 -3.35 16.05
C ALA A 245 6.09 -2.28 15.53
N GLN A 246 5.76 -2.30 14.24
CA GLN A 246 4.75 -1.44 13.63
C GLN A 246 3.38 -1.63 14.29
N ALA A 247 2.90 -2.87 14.44
CA ALA A 247 1.61 -3.16 15.07
C ALA A 247 1.56 -2.68 16.54
N ARG A 248 2.62 -2.86 17.31
CA ARG A 248 2.73 -2.32 18.68
C ARG A 248 2.69 -0.80 18.70
N ARG A 249 3.32 -0.15 17.72
CA ARG A 249 3.26 1.31 17.60
C ARG A 249 1.85 1.78 17.24
N VAL A 250 1.16 1.11 16.29
CA VAL A 250 -0.26 1.39 15.98
C VAL A 250 -1.14 1.24 17.22
N ALA A 251 -0.92 0.20 18.03
CA ALA A 251 -1.62 0.02 19.30
C ALA A 251 -1.41 1.21 20.27
N SER A 252 -0.18 1.74 20.36
CA SER A 252 0.14 2.93 21.16
C SER A 252 -0.52 4.20 20.59
N ILE A 253 -0.51 4.39 19.26
CA ILE A 253 -1.19 5.50 18.59
C ILE A 253 -2.71 5.44 18.86
N TYR A 254 -3.30 4.25 18.73
CA TYR A 254 -4.71 4.02 19.03
C TYR A 254 -5.07 4.41 20.47
N GLN A 255 -4.28 3.98 21.46
CA GLN A 255 -4.49 4.36 22.87
C GLN A 255 -4.43 5.88 23.06
N SER A 256 -3.47 6.56 22.43
CA SER A 256 -3.37 8.02 22.49
C SER A 256 -4.54 8.72 21.77
N ALA A 257 -5.05 8.12 20.69
CA ALA A 257 -6.21 8.64 19.98
C ALA A 257 -7.50 8.55 20.78
N LEU A 258 -7.65 7.52 21.63
CA LEU A 258 -8.81 7.37 22.54
C LEU A 258 -8.95 8.53 23.55
N GLU A 259 -7.87 9.24 23.86
CA GLU A 259 -7.94 10.46 24.69
C GLU A 259 -8.72 11.59 24.01
N ARG A 260 -8.85 11.56 22.68
CA ARG A 260 -9.50 12.59 21.87
C ARG A 260 -10.93 12.22 21.45
N SER A 261 -11.17 10.93 21.24
CA SER A 261 -12.48 10.39 20.84
C SER A 261 -12.59 8.93 21.25
N PRO A 262 -13.77 8.46 21.71
CA PRO A 262 -14.00 7.03 21.91
C PRO A 262 -14.20 6.27 20.58
N TYR A 263 -14.32 6.98 19.45
CA TYR A 263 -14.58 6.41 18.13
C TYR A 263 -13.31 6.41 17.30
N VAL A 264 -12.40 5.46 17.59
CA VAL A 264 -11.14 5.30 16.89
C VAL A 264 -11.12 3.96 16.18
N VAL A 265 -11.10 3.98 14.87
CA VAL A 265 -11.07 2.80 13.99
C VAL A 265 -9.64 2.56 13.53
N VAL A 266 -9.18 1.30 13.54
CA VAL A 266 -7.92 0.87 12.93
C VAL A 266 -8.26 0.03 11.70
N ALA A 267 -7.75 0.42 10.54
CA ALA A 267 -8.07 -0.27 9.30
C ALA A 267 -6.85 -0.37 8.36
N GLY A 268 -6.92 -1.31 7.42
CA GLY A 268 -5.92 -1.46 6.37
C GLY A 268 -5.44 -2.89 6.17
N ASP A 269 -4.39 -3.00 5.36
CA ASP A 269 -3.65 -4.24 5.16
C ASP A 269 -2.58 -4.38 6.25
N LEU A 270 -2.84 -5.23 7.22
CA LEU A 270 -1.93 -5.49 8.33
C LEU A 270 -0.91 -6.57 8.00
N ASN A 271 -1.01 -7.20 6.81
CA ASN A 271 -0.08 -8.17 6.28
C ASN A 271 0.23 -9.35 7.21
N ASP A 272 -0.71 -9.70 8.10
CA ASP A 272 -0.54 -10.83 9.01
C ASP A 272 -1.87 -11.52 9.34
N GLU A 273 -1.77 -12.80 9.69
CA GLU A 273 -2.94 -13.63 10.02
C GLU A 273 -3.47 -13.37 11.43
N PRO A 274 -4.75 -13.72 11.73
CA PRO A 274 -5.39 -13.42 13.01
C PRO A 274 -4.66 -13.97 14.24
N SER A 275 -3.95 -15.09 14.10
CA SER A 275 -3.21 -15.72 15.18
C SER A 275 -1.83 -15.12 15.45
N SER A 276 -1.36 -14.19 14.63
CA SER A 276 -0.03 -13.60 14.73
C SER A 276 0.15 -12.70 15.95
N GLU A 277 1.41 -12.44 16.31
CA GLU A 277 1.74 -11.54 17.40
C GLU A 277 1.37 -10.09 17.08
N ALA A 278 1.54 -9.67 15.82
CA ALA A 278 1.17 -8.33 15.37
C ALA A 278 -0.33 -8.07 15.57
N ILE A 279 -1.19 -8.99 15.14
CA ILE A 279 -2.65 -8.84 15.29
C ILE A 279 -3.07 -8.95 16.76
N ARG A 280 -2.46 -9.85 17.53
CA ARG A 280 -2.74 -9.94 18.98
C ARG A 280 -2.38 -8.66 19.74
N ALA A 281 -1.32 -7.95 19.33
CA ALA A 281 -0.97 -6.67 19.95
C ALA A 281 -2.08 -5.62 19.79
N LEU A 282 -2.76 -5.59 18.63
CA LEU A 282 -3.89 -4.70 18.38
C LEU A 282 -5.14 -5.16 19.11
N LEU A 283 -5.50 -6.44 19.03
CA LEU A 283 -6.66 -6.99 19.72
C LEU A 283 -6.55 -6.85 21.26
N GLY A 284 -5.32 -6.91 21.80
CA GLY A 284 -5.02 -6.70 23.22
C GLY A 284 -5.36 -5.29 23.73
N THR A 285 -5.60 -4.32 22.87
CA THR A 285 -6.03 -2.96 23.23
C THR A 285 -7.56 -2.84 23.43
N GLY A 286 -8.32 -3.90 23.18
CA GLY A 286 -9.78 -3.92 23.20
C GLY A 286 -10.41 -3.71 21.83
N LEU A 287 -9.63 -3.48 20.77
CA LEU A 287 -10.11 -3.49 19.40
C LEU A 287 -10.65 -4.87 19.01
N ARG A 288 -11.70 -4.88 18.19
CA ARG A 288 -12.31 -6.10 17.65
C ARG A 288 -12.39 -6.03 16.14
N ASP A 289 -12.02 -7.11 15.47
CA ASP A 289 -12.10 -7.23 14.02
C ASP A 289 -13.54 -7.48 13.57
N VAL A 290 -14.06 -6.66 12.64
CA VAL A 290 -15.46 -6.77 12.16
C VAL A 290 -15.78 -8.14 11.56
N MET A 291 -14.82 -8.85 10.98
CA MET A 291 -15.06 -10.20 10.46
C MET A 291 -15.24 -11.25 11.58
N SER A 292 -14.98 -10.90 12.84
CA SER A 292 -15.35 -11.72 14.00
C SER A 292 -16.74 -11.38 14.56
N HIS A 293 -17.41 -10.37 14.00
CA HIS A 293 -18.76 -9.98 14.45
C HIS A 293 -19.80 -11.03 14.02
N PRO A 294 -20.86 -11.30 14.84
CA PRO A 294 -21.94 -12.24 14.49
C PRO A 294 -22.67 -11.94 13.18
N GLU A 295 -22.68 -10.68 12.75
CA GLU A 295 -23.25 -10.26 11.45
C GLU A 295 -22.42 -10.69 10.25
N TYR A 296 -21.15 -11.07 10.42
CA TYR A 296 -20.34 -11.61 9.35
C TYR A 296 -20.49 -13.12 9.25
N ARG A 297 -20.82 -13.62 8.05
CA ARG A 297 -21.01 -15.05 7.76
C ARG A 297 -20.27 -15.50 6.50
N GLY A 298 -19.34 -14.69 6.04
CA GLY A 298 -18.59 -14.97 4.81
C GLY A 298 -17.36 -15.87 5.03
N ALA A 299 -16.56 -16.03 3.98
CA ALA A 299 -15.29 -16.74 4.03
C ALA A 299 -14.24 -15.98 4.87
N PRO A 300 -13.32 -16.68 5.55
CA PRO A 300 -12.47 -16.07 6.59
C PRO A 300 -11.36 -15.15 6.05
N GLY A 301 -10.92 -15.33 4.79
CA GLY A 301 -9.79 -14.60 4.22
C GLY A 301 -10.21 -13.38 3.41
N THR A 302 -9.26 -12.48 3.17
CA THR A 302 -9.43 -11.24 2.38
C THR A 302 -8.51 -11.19 1.16
N HIS A 303 -7.52 -12.08 1.07
CA HIS A 303 -6.51 -12.10 0.02
C HIS A 303 -6.56 -13.43 -0.75
N GLY A 304 -6.25 -13.39 -2.05
CA GLY A 304 -6.17 -14.57 -2.91
C GLY A 304 -7.52 -15.29 -3.06
N THR A 305 -7.63 -16.54 -2.61
CA THR A 305 -8.90 -17.28 -2.66
C THR A 305 -9.84 -16.95 -1.49
N GLY A 306 -9.33 -16.37 -0.44
CA GLY A 306 -10.08 -16.00 0.76
C GLY A 306 -10.66 -17.16 1.57
N THR A 307 -10.25 -18.41 1.29
CA THR A 307 -10.88 -19.62 1.85
C THR A 307 -10.33 -20.04 3.22
N SER A 308 -9.26 -19.43 3.69
CA SER A 308 -8.60 -19.76 4.95
C SER A 308 -8.17 -18.51 5.73
N GLU A 309 -8.02 -18.66 7.05
CA GLU A 309 -7.63 -17.56 7.94
C GLU A 309 -6.22 -17.03 7.67
N ASN A 310 -5.29 -17.85 7.17
CA ASN A 310 -3.96 -17.38 6.77
C ASN A 310 -3.95 -16.50 5.51
N GLN A 311 -5.10 -16.37 4.84
CA GLN A 311 -5.33 -15.42 3.75
C GLN A 311 -6.06 -14.15 4.23
N LYS A 312 -6.24 -13.96 5.53
CA LYS A 312 -6.79 -12.75 6.09
C LYS A 312 -5.66 -11.78 6.41
N LEU A 313 -5.55 -10.72 5.61
CA LEU A 313 -4.51 -9.70 5.71
C LEU A 313 -5.09 -8.31 5.96
N ASP A 314 -6.33 -8.09 5.50
CA ASP A 314 -7.03 -6.81 5.62
C ASP A 314 -7.97 -6.82 6.82
N TYR A 315 -7.95 -5.73 7.58
CA TYR A 315 -8.70 -5.60 8.82
C TYR A 315 -9.44 -4.26 8.88
N LEU A 316 -10.63 -4.34 9.45
CA LEU A 316 -11.39 -3.20 9.93
C LEU A 316 -11.67 -3.46 11.42
N MET A 317 -10.94 -2.79 12.30
CA MET A 317 -11.01 -3.02 13.73
C MET A 317 -11.72 -1.87 14.45
N LEU A 318 -12.70 -2.21 15.23
CA LEU A 318 -13.57 -1.26 15.91
C LEU A 318 -13.32 -1.25 17.43
N PRO A 319 -13.40 -0.08 18.08
CA PRO A 319 -13.44 0.03 19.53
C PRO A 319 -14.78 -0.49 20.06
N PRO A 320 -14.88 -0.86 21.36
CA PRO A 320 -16.11 -1.36 21.95
C PRO A 320 -17.36 -0.49 21.70
N PRO A 321 -17.29 0.86 21.78
CA PRO A 321 -18.48 1.69 21.52
C PRO A 321 -19.04 1.61 20.10
N LEU A 322 -18.21 1.32 19.10
CA LEU A 322 -18.63 1.13 17.70
C LEU A 322 -19.03 -0.32 17.43
N TRP A 323 -18.48 -1.28 18.16
CA TRP A 323 -18.80 -2.69 17.98
C TRP A 323 -20.28 -3.00 18.15
N ASP A 324 -20.89 -2.43 19.15
CA ASP A 324 -22.31 -2.64 19.46
C ASP A 324 -23.25 -1.90 18.47
N GLN A 325 -22.68 -1.06 17.60
CA GLN A 325 -23.41 -0.32 16.56
C GLN A 325 -23.36 -1.00 15.19
N VAL A 326 -22.66 -2.13 15.07
CA VAL A 326 -22.52 -2.86 13.80
C VAL A 326 -23.86 -3.47 13.40
N GLN A 327 -24.35 -3.10 12.21
CA GLN A 327 -25.59 -3.59 11.63
C GLN A 327 -25.35 -4.64 10.54
N HIS A 328 -24.22 -4.52 9.82
CA HIS A 328 -23.87 -5.41 8.73
C HIS A 328 -22.35 -5.45 8.54
N VAL A 329 -21.83 -6.60 8.17
CA VAL A 329 -20.42 -6.80 7.78
C VAL A 329 -20.35 -7.65 6.53
N GLU A 330 -19.59 -7.22 5.56
CA GLU A 330 -19.41 -7.95 4.30
C GLU A 330 -17.99 -7.77 3.76
N VAL A 331 -17.59 -8.66 2.86
CA VAL A 331 -16.31 -8.62 2.15
C VAL A 331 -16.58 -8.74 0.65
N GLU A 332 -16.33 -7.66 -0.10
CA GLU A 332 -16.51 -7.63 -1.55
C GLU A 332 -15.31 -8.30 -2.24
N ARG A 333 -15.52 -9.48 -2.82
CA ARG A 333 -14.49 -10.33 -3.44
C ARG A 333 -14.55 -10.37 -4.95
N ARG A 334 -15.58 -9.84 -5.57
CA ARG A 334 -15.82 -9.97 -7.02
C ARG A 334 -14.76 -9.32 -7.89
N GLY A 335 -13.91 -8.45 -7.30
CA GLY A 335 -12.74 -7.89 -7.95
C GLY A 335 -11.55 -8.84 -8.08
N ILE A 336 -11.52 -9.93 -7.31
CA ILE A 336 -10.45 -10.94 -7.32
C ILE A 336 -10.67 -11.94 -8.47
N TRP A 337 -9.58 -12.45 -9.06
CA TRP A 337 -9.60 -13.55 -9.99
C TRP A 337 -9.24 -14.87 -9.30
N ALA A 338 -10.26 -15.63 -8.90
CA ALA A 338 -10.11 -16.99 -8.35
C ALA A 338 -11.31 -17.86 -8.80
N PRO A 339 -11.40 -18.24 -10.09
CA PRO A 339 -12.61 -18.76 -10.72
C PRO A 339 -13.13 -20.08 -10.15
N SER A 340 -12.30 -20.81 -9.38
CA SER A 340 -12.73 -22.04 -8.68
C SER A 340 -13.48 -21.76 -7.36
N THR A 341 -13.36 -20.55 -6.81
CA THR A 341 -13.88 -20.22 -5.47
C THR A 341 -14.68 -18.92 -5.44
N ILE A 342 -14.39 -17.98 -6.33
CA ILE A 342 -14.99 -16.65 -6.37
C ILE A 342 -15.69 -16.44 -7.72
N LYS A 343 -16.96 -16.04 -7.68
CA LYS A 343 -17.66 -15.54 -8.84
C LYS A 343 -17.27 -14.06 -9.03
N SER A 344 -16.22 -13.83 -9.81
CA SER A 344 -15.75 -12.48 -10.13
C SER A 344 -16.76 -11.67 -10.94
N PHE A 345 -16.56 -10.35 -11.05
CA PHE A 345 -17.29 -9.53 -12.01
C PHE A 345 -17.10 -10.07 -13.44
N ASP A 346 -18.08 -9.85 -14.29
CA ASP A 346 -18.04 -10.24 -15.70
C ASP A 346 -16.88 -9.61 -16.49
N THR A 347 -16.40 -8.45 -16.05
CA THR A 347 -15.22 -7.77 -16.61
C THR A 347 -13.89 -8.30 -16.08
N VAL A 348 -13.90 -9.09 -15.00
CA VAL A 348 -12.68 -9.75 -14.44
C VAL A 348 -12.58 -11.13 -15.06
N THR A 349 -11.85 -11.26 -16.14
CA THR A 349 -11.71 -12.47 -16.96
C THR A 349 -10.40 -13.20 -16.81
N SER A 350 -9.44 -12.60 -16.10
CA SER A 350 -8.11 -13.14 -15.87
C SER A 350 -7.45 -12.50 -14.64
N LYS A 351 -6.35 -13.12 -14.18
CA LYS A 351 -5.50 -12.51 -13.13
C LYS A 351 -4.86 -11.18 -13.54
N TRP A 352 -4.83 -10.87 -14.83
CA TRP A 352 -4.18 -9.67 -15.36
C TRP A 352 -5.08 -8.44 -15.35
N ASN A 353 -6.40 -8.66 -15.40
CA ASN A 353 -7.38 -7.59 -15.37
C ASN A 353 -8.25 -7.58 -14.10
N ARG A 354 -7.86 -8.34 -13.07
CA ARG A 354 -8.52 -8.26 -11.76
C ARG A 354 -8.35 -6.87 -11.15
N ALA A 355 -9.28 -6.47 -10.31
CA ALA A 355 -9.21 -5.22 -9.56
C ALA A 355 -8.03 -5.22 -8.58
N SER A 356 -7.90 -6.30 -7.81
CA SER A 356 -6.87 -6.55 -6.82
C SER A 356 -6.80 -8.04 -6.50
N ASP A 357 -5.73 -8.50 -5.84
CA ASP A 357 -5.67 -9.79 -5.15
C ASP A 357 -6.21 -9.72 -3.71
N HIS A 358 -6.60 -8.53 -3.26
CA HIS A 358 -7.29 -8.29 -2.01
C HIS A 358 -8.78 -8.01 -2.23
N ALA A 359 -9.58 -8.31 -1.22
CA ALA A 359 -11.00 -7.98 -1.14
C ALA A 359 -11.23 -6.73 -0.29
N ALA A 360 -12.28 -5.98 -0.58
CA ALA A 360 -12.67 -4.86 0.26
C ALA A 360 -13.50 -5.34 1.46
N VAL A 361 -13.08 -4.99 2.67
CA VAL A 361 -13.78 -5.27 3.93
C VAL A 361 -14.58 -4.05 4.33
N TYR A 362 -15.87 -4.22 4.65
CA TYR A 362 -16.69 -3.11 5.12
C TYR A 362 -17.70 -3.49 6.20
N ALA A 363 -18.09 -2.48 6.96
CA ALA A 363 -19.15 -2.60 7.96
C ALA A 363 -20.07 -1.38 7.93
N ASP A 364 -21.36 -1.63 8.17
CA ASP A 364 -22.37 -0.61 8.39
C ASP A 364 -22.56 -0.39 9.89
N LEU A 365 -22.42 0.85 10.32
CA LEU A 365 -22.51 1.27 11.72
C LEU A 365 -23.66 2.25 11.89
N ASP A 366 -24.44 2.10 12.96
CA ASP A 366 -25.47 3.08 13.31
C ASP A 366 -24.92 4.10 14.31
N LEU A 367 -24.61 5.33 13.84
CA LEU A 367 -24.00 6.42 14.59
C LEU A 367 -24.96 7.57 14.82
#